data_d952f61ee9fd81cc8daa6c7fdfd15353
#
_entry.id   d952f61ee9fd81cc8daa6c7fdfd15353
#
_cell.length_a   1.000
_cell.length_b   1.000
_cell.length_c   1.000
_cell.angle_alpha   90.00
_cell.angle_beta   90.00
_cell.angle_gamma   90.00
#
_symmetry.space_group_name_H-M   'P 1'
#
loop_
_entity.id
_entity.type
_entity.pdbx_description
1 polymer ?
#
loop_
_entity_poly.entity_id
_entity_poly.type
_entity_poly.pdbx_seq_one_letter_code
_entity_poly.pdbx_strand_id
1 'polypeptide(L)'
;MAETATPHDAVFKTFLSRIETARDFIEIHLPPALTAICKLDTLRLESGSFLEDDLRPYYSDILYSLETTRGKGYVHVLIEHQSAPDKLMAFRLMRYAVAAMQRHLENGHKTLPLVIPVLFYQGRRSPYPWSMSWLDNFADPETARQLYSGAFPLVDITVIPDDDIMQHRSMAALTLVQKHIRQRDMAQLLDKLTQLLMLEQMSGQQITVLVNYMAQAGDAEDTRTLLYGLAQRVPQHGGLLMTLAETWLAEGMEKGIRKGVQQGIKEGKHQALLQVAEAMRKRGIDDEAIMEMTGLSADELQRLRH
;
A
#
# COMPACT_ATOMS: atom_id res chain seq x y z
N MET A 1 -28.32 17.14 -2.31
CA MET A 1 -29.67 16.87 -1.79
C MET A 1 -29.76 15.37 -1.66
N ALA A 2 -30.08 14.82 -0.50
CA ALA A 2 -30.28 13.39 -0.32
C ALA A 2 -31.50 12.98 -1.14
N GLU A 3 -31.32 12.11 -2.12
CA GLU A 3 -32.44 11.50 -2.84
C GLU A 3 -33.23 10.66 -1.82
N THR A 4 -34.50 11.00 -1.64
CA THR A 4 -35.41 10.22 -0.80
C THR A 4 -35.73 8.91 -1.50
N ALA A 5 -35.68 7.79 -0.76
CA ALA A 5 -36.07 6.48 -1.27
C ALA A 5 -37.45 6.54 -1.91
N THR A 6 -37.56 6.07 -3.16
CA THR A 6 -38.85 6.02 -3.84
C THR A 6 -39.69 4.86 -3.28
N PRO A 7 -41.03 4.90 -3.43
CA PRO A 7 -41.89 3.79 -3.04
C PRO A 7 -41.46 2.45 -3.69
N HIS A 8 -40.94 2.50 -4.90
CA HIS A 8 -40.45 1.33 -5.64
C HIS A 8 -39.22 0.69 -4.94
N ASP A 9 -38.25 1.53 -4.51
CA ASP A 9 -37.06 1.08 -3.80
C ASP A 9 -37.42 0.37 -2.49
N ALA A 10 -38.35 0.97 -1.74
CA ALA A 10 -38.78 0.43 -0.46
C ALA A 10 -39.44 -0.94 -0.60
N VAL A 11 -40.32 -1.09 -1.59
CA VAL A 11 -41.03 -2.37 -1.86
C VAL A 11 -40.01 -3.44 -2.27
N PHE A 12 -39.17 -3.15 -3.26
CA PHE A 12 -38.21 -4.13 -3.76
C PHE A 12 -37.23 -4.56 -2.63
N LYS A 13 -36.70 -3.60 -1.89
CA LYS A 13 -35.79 -3.87 -0.77
C LYS A 13 -36.50 -4.73 0.31
N THR A 14 -37.76 -4.46 0.61
CA THR A 14 -38.53 -5.28 1.54
C THR A 14 -38.66 -6.74 1.09
N PHE A 15 -38.92 -6.95 -0.20
CA PHE A 15 -39.03 -8.30 -0.74
C PHE A 15 -37.67 -9.02 -0.73
N LEU A 16 -36.62 -8.39 -1.25
CA LEU A 16 -35.29 -9.00 -1.34
C LEU A 16 -34.54 -9.06 0.02
N SER A 17 -35.02 -8.39 1.04
CA SER A 17 -34.47 -8.59 2.41
C SER A 17 -34.83 -9.96 3.00
N ARG A 18 -35.81 -10.65 2.42
CA ARG A 18 -36.15 -12.02 2.78
C ARG A 18 -35.27 -12.98 1.97
N ILE A 19 -34.55 -13.85 2.69
CA ILE A 19 -33.57 -14.75 2.07
C ILE A 19 -34.19 -15.71 1.08
N GLU A 20 -35.42 -16.18 1.33
CA GLU A 20 -36.13 -17.05 0.41
C GLU A 20 -36.40 -16.33 -0.93
N THR A 21 -36.89 -15.10 -0.88
CA THR A 21 -37.15 -14.28 -2.08
C THR A 21 -35.87 -13.94 -2.82
N ALA A 22 -34.81 -13.65 -2.10
CA ALA A 22 -33.48 -13.39 -2.68
C ALA A 22 -32.92 -14.64 -3.40
N ARG A 23 -33.12 -15.83 -2.82
CA ARG A 23 -32.74 -17.11 -3.43
C ARG A 23 -33.51 -17.33 -4.75
N ASP A 24 -34.82 -17.18 -4.72
CA ASP A 24 -35.67 -17.34 -5.91
C ASP A 24 -35.24 -16.31 -7.00
N PHE A 25 -34.95 -15.06 -6.61
CA PHE A 25 -34.48 -14.05 -7.54
C PHE A 25 -33.14 -14.44 -8.20
N ILE A 26 -32.19 -14.94 -7.43
CA ILE A 26 -30.88 -15.38 -7.92
C ILE A 26 -31.04 -16.60 -8.85
N GLU A 27 -31.83 -17.58 -8.47
CA GLU A 27 -32.06 -18.78 -9.27
C GLU A 27 -32.74 -18.47 -10.62
N ILE A 28 -33.68 -17.53 -10.63
CA ILE A 28 -34.44 -17.16 -11.83
C ILE A 28 -33.62 -16.27 -12.78
N HIS A 29 -32.84 -15.33 -12.24
CA HIS A 29 -32.29 -14.23 -13.05
C HIS A 29 -30.77 -14.33 -13.29
N LEU A 30 -30.01 -15.09 -12.50
CA LEU A 30 -28.61 -15.29 -12.81
C LEU A 30 -28.43 -16.31 -13.96
N PRO A 31 -27.41 -16.07 -14.82
CA PRO A 31 -27.02 -17.08 -15.79
C PRO A 31 -26.73 -18.43 -15.11
N PRO A 32 -27.16 -19.57 -15.69
CA PRO A 32 -26.98 -20.91 -15.06
C PRO A 32 -25.53 -21.23 -14.67
N ALA A 33 -24.56 -20.76 -15.46
CA ALA A 33 -23.13 -20.95 -15.16
C ALA A 33 -22.68 -20.23 -13.87
N LEU A 34 -23.30 -19.09 -13.54
CA LEU A 34 -23.02 -18.35 -12.29
C LEU A 34 -23.81 -18.93 -11.12
N THR A 35 -25.07 -19.31 -11.34
CA THR A 35 -25.87 -19.97 -10.31
C THR A 35 -25.25 -21.29 -9.87
N ALA A 36 -24.68 -22.07 -10.78
CA ALA A 36 -24.06 -23.37 -10.50
C ALA A 36 -22.83 -23.27 -9.55
N ILE A 37 -22.17 -22.13 -9.48
CA ILE A 37 -21.05 -21.94 -8.54
C ILE A 37 -21.49 -21.41 -7.18
N CYS A 38 -22.73 -20.93 -7.02
CA CYS A 38 -23.27 -20.34 -5.81
C CYS A 38 -23.91 -21.40 -4.92
N LYS A 39 -23.53 -21.47 -3.64
CA LYS A 39 -24.21 -22.28 -2.64
C LYS A 39 -25.31 -21.44 -2.00
N LEU A 40 -26.48 -21.42 -2.61
CA LEU A 40 -27.60 -20.56 -2.25
C LEU A 40 -28.20 -20.85 -0.86
N ASP A 41 -27.94 -22.00 -0.29
CA ASP A 41 -28.28 -22.37 1.10
C ASP A 41 -27.47 -21.57 2.13
N THR A 42 -26.31 -21.01 1.72
CA THR A 42 -25.45 -20.18 2.56
C THR A 42 -25.70 -18.67 2.39
N LEU A 43 -26.68 -18.27 1.59
CA LEU A 43 -27.00 -16.88 1.29
C LEU A 43 -27.34 -16.09 2.56
N ARG A 44 -26.72 -14.91 2.73
CA ARG A 44 -26.97 -14.00 3.85
C ARG A 44 -27.02 -12.55 3.34
N LEU A 45 -27.94 -11.80 3.89
CA LEU A 45 -28.03 -10.36 3.64
C LEU A 45 -26.91 -9.63 4.42
N GLU A 46 -26.13 -8.83 3.73
CA GLU A 46 -25.13 -7.95 4.36
C GLU A 46 -25.73 -6.61 4.75
N SER A 47 -25.19 -6.00 5.82
CA SER A 47 -25.65 -4.70 6.28
C SER A 47 -25.29 -3.59 5.26
N GLY A 48 -26.10 -2.53 5.19
CA GLY A 48 -25.84 -1.38 4.31
C GLY A 48 -24.55 -0.62 4.64
N SER A 49 -23.94 -0.85 5.81
CA SER A 49 -22.62 -0.30 6.20
C SER A 49 -21.44 -1.13 5.71
N PHE A 50 -21.67 -2.17 4.94
CA PHE A 50 -20.61 -3.02 4.38
C PHE A 50 -19.78 -2.32 3.30
N LEU A 51 -20.36 -1.32 2.61
CA LEU A 51 -19.66 -0.50 1.63
C LEU A 51 -19.22 0.83 2.27
N GLU A 52 -18.06 1.36 1.84
CA GLU A 52 -17.48 2.59 2.39
C GLU A 52 -18.43 3.80 2.33
N ASP A 53 -18.30 4.72 3.31
CA ASP A 53 -19.10 5.94 3.41
C ASP A 53 -19.01 6.87 2.19
N ASP A 54 -17.91 6.83 1.44
CA ASP A 54 -17.70 7.60 0.20
C ASP A 54 -18.44 7.01 -1.01
N LEU A 55 -18.78 5.73 -0.98
CA LEU A 55 -19.69 5.10 -1.91
C LEU A 55 -21.07 5.13 -1.26
N ARG A 56 -21.72 6.31 -1.23
CA ARG A 56 -23.07 6.44 -0.68
C ARG A 56 -23.94 5.32 -1.25
N PRO A 57 -24.43 4.38 -0.43
CA PRO A 57 -25.31 3.35 -0.94
C PRO A 57 -26.51 4.07 -1.53
N TYR A 58 -26.79 3.80 -2.79
CA TYR A 58 -28.10 4.16 -3.32
C TYR A 58 -29.13 3.40 -2.49
N TYR A 59 -30.20 4.02 -2.13
CA TYR A 59 -31.22 3.44 -1.23
C TYR A 59 -31.78 2.09 -1.70
N SER A 60 -31.51 1.71 -2.95
CA SER A 60 -31.97 0.50 -3.61
C SER A 60 -30.95 -0.63 -3.74
N ASP A 61 -29.71 -0.44 -3.25
CA ASP A 61 -28.66 -1.43 -3.37
C ASP A 61 -28.79 -2.51 -2.28
N ILE A 62 -28.64 -3.78 -2.67
CA ILE A 62 -28.68 -4.91 -1.75
C ILE A 62 -27.46 -5.80 -2.00
N LEU A 63 -26.73 -6.09 -0.96
CA LEU A 63 -25.56 -6.96 -1.00
C LEU A 63 -25.83 -8.23 -0.21
N TYR A 64 -25.54 -9.37 -0.82
CA TYR A 64 -25.55 -10.68 -0.16
C TYR A 64 -24.16 -11.27 -0.15
N SER A 65 -23.81 -11.94 0.93
CA SER A 65 -22.69 -12.89 0.97
C SER A 65 -23.19 -14.31 0.82
N LEU A 66 -22.37 -15.16 0.23
CA LEU A 66 -22.61 -16.58 0.11
C LEU A 66 -21.29 -17.34 -0.04
N GLU A 67 -21.34 -18.65 0.13
CA GLU A 67 -20.24 -19.52 -0.27
C GLU A 67 -20.37 -19.90 -1.74
N THR A 68 -19.26 -19.99 -2.42
CA THR A 68 -19.17 -20.54 -3.77
C THR A 68 -18.45 -21.90 -3.73
N THR A 69 -18.44 -22.61 -4.84
CA THR A 69 -17.66 -23.86 -4.97
C THR A 69 -16.14 -23.64 -4.83
N ARG A 70 -15.66 -22.38 -4.83
CA ARG A 70 -14.24 -22.00 -4.77
C ARG A 70 -13.90 -20.99 -3.68
N GLY A 71 -14.78 -20.77 -2.71
CA GLY A 71 -14.58 -19.82 -1.61
C GLY A 71 -15.75 -18.88 -1.41
N LYS A 72 -15.56 -17.81 -0.63
CA LYS A 72 -16.59 -16.79 -0.40
C LYS A 72 -16.87 -15.96 -1.65
N GLY A 73 -18.12 -15.58 -1.83
CA GLY A 73 -18.58 -14.71 -2.92
C GLY A 73 -19.67 -13.76 -2.43
N TYR A 74 -20.01 -12.81 -3.29
CA TYR A 74 -21.06 -11.84 -3.04
C TYR A 74 -21.94 -11.71 -4.29
N VAL A 75 -23.24 -11.49 -4.09
CA VAL A 75 -24.16 -11.04 -5.15
C VAL A 75 -24.61 -9.64 -4.79
N HIS A 76 -24.29 -8.68 -5.64
CA HIS A 76 -24.69 -7.28 -5.49
C HIS A 76 -25.82 -6.97 -6.48
N VAL A 77 -27.00 -6.70 -5.97
CA VAL A 77 -28.17 -6.34 -6.76
C VAL A 77 -28.39 -4.84 -6.66
N LEU A 78 -28.26 -4.15 -7.79
CA LEU A 78 -28.56 -2.73 -7.93
C LEU A 78 -29.85 -2.56 -8.72
N ILE A 79 -30.75 -1.72 -8.20
CA ILE A 79 -32.04 -1.43 -8.84
C ILE A 79 -31.95 -0.09 -9.57
N GLU A 80 -32.30 -0.09 -10.84
CA GLU A 80 -32.39 1.10 -11.67
C GLU A 80 -33.83 1.27 -12.17
N HIS A 81 -34.53 2.30 -11.71
CA HIS A 81 -35.92 2.60 -12.12
C HIS A 81 -36.07 4.02 -12.68
N GLN A 82 -34.98 4.72 -12.95
CA GLN A 82 -34.98 6.07 -13.48
C GLN A 82 -35.52 6.09 -14.93
N SER A 83 -36.24 7.14 -15.25
CA SER A 83 -36.74 7.37 -16.63
C SER A 83 -35.60 7.66 -17.61
N ALA A 84 -34.47 8.16 -17.13
CA ALA A 84 -33.21 8.36 -17.85
C ALA A 84 -32.14 7.43 -17.28
N PRO A 85 -31.95 6.23 -17.86
CA PRO A 85 -30.98 5.26 -17.38
C PRO A 85 -29.54 5.78 -17.46
N ASP A 86 -28.75 5.53 -16.43
CA ASP A 86 -27.35 5.95 -16.33
C ASP A 86 -26.48 5.22 -17.37
N LYS A 87 -25.82 5.99 -18.23
CA LYS A 87 -24.92 5.45 -19.26
C LYS A 87 -23.70 4.74 -18.64
N LEU A 88 -23.26 5.17 -17.46
CA LEU A 88 -22.10 4.65 -16.78
C LEU A 88 -22.46 3.56 -15.74
N MET A 89 -23.65 3.00 -15.83
CA MET A 89 -24.13 2.00 -14.87
C MET A 89 -23.22 0.78 -14.74
N ALA A 90 -22.68 0.26 -15.83
CA ALA A 90 -21.76 -0.87 -15.81
C ALA A 90 -20.46 -0.53 -15.06
N PHE A 91 -19.92 0.68 -15.24
CA PHE A 91 -18.76 1.17 -14.47
C PHE A 91 -19.09 1.36 -13.00
N ARG A 92 -20.29 1.86 -12.68
CA ARG A 92 -20.76 2.01 -11.31
C ARG A 92 -20.88 0.66 -10.61
N LEU A 93 -21.44 -0.35 -11.26
CA LEU A 93 -21.48 -1.73 -10.77
C LEU A 93 -20.06 -2.28 -10.51
N MET A 94 -19.10 -2.02 -11.40
CA MET A 94 -17.72 -2.43 -11.22
C MET A 94 -17.09 -1.76 -10.00
N ARG A 95 -17.31 -0.46 -9.77
CA ARG A 95 -16.82 0.23 -8.56
C ARG A 95 -17.34 -0.40 -7.28
N TYR A 96 -18.62 -0.75 -7.21
CA TYR A 96 -19.19 -1.44 -6.06
C TYR A 96 -18.62 -2.84 -5.88
N ALA A 97 -18.39 -3.57 -6.97
CA ALA A 97 -17.75 -4.87 -6.91
C ALA A 97 -16.33 -4.78 -6.32
N VAL A 98 -15.53 -3.79 -6.76
CA VAL A 98 -14.19 -3.54 -6.20
C VAL A 98 -14.25 -3.15 -4.73
N ALA A 99 -15.20 -2.30 -4.32
CA ALA A 99 -15.38 -1.93 -2.92
C ALA A 99 -15.74 -3.13 -2.03
N ALA A 100 -16.60 -4.02 -2.51
CA ALA A 100 -16.94 -5.27 -1.81
C ALA A 100 -15.72 -6.21 -1.68
N MET A 101 -14.89 -6.30 -2.72
CA MET A 101 -13.65 -7.05 -2.70
C MET A 101 -12.66 -6.46 -1.68
N GLN A 102 -12.49 -5.14 -1.67
CA GLN A 102 -11.62 -4.43 -0.73
C GLN A 102 -12.05 -4.67 0.72
N ARG A 103 -13.35 -4.50 1.00
CA ARG A 103 -13.91 -4.73 2.34
C ARG A 103 -13.71 -6.17 2.82
N HIS A 104 -13.80 -7.14 1.91
CA HIS A 104 -13.51 -8.52 2.22
C HIS A 104 -12.08 -8.74 2.70
N LEU A 105 -11.08 -8.10 2.04
CA LEU A 105 -9.69 -8.14 2.47
C LEU A 105 -9.48 -7.47 3.83
N GLU A 106 -10.11 -6.33 4.08
CA GLU A 106 -10.05 -5.60 5.36
C GLU A 106 -10.61 -6.42 6.53
N ASN A 107 -11.59 -7.28 6.26
CA ASN A 107 -12.11 -8.24 7.23
C ASN A 107 -11.16 -9.43 7.49
N GLY A 108 -9.91 -9.36 7.01
CA GLY A 108 -8.84 -10.32 7.30
C GLY A 108 -8.75 -11.49 6.32
N HIS A 109 -9.52 -11.50 5.24
CA HIS A 109 -9.40 -12.51 4.19
C HIS A 109 -8.17 -12.23 3.31
N LYS A 110 -7.55 -13.29 2.77
CA LYS A 110 -6.29 -13.19 2.01
C LYS A 110 -6.47 -13.31 0.49
N THR A 111 -7.67 -13.61 0.04
CA THR A 111 -8.01 -13.81 -1.38
C THR A 111 -9.21 -12.94 -1.74
N LEU A 112 -9.28 -12.48 -2.97
CA LEU A 112 -10.44 -11.75 -3.45
C LEU A 112 -11.65 -12.67 -3.58
N PRO A 113 -12.85 -12.24 -3.16
CA PRO A 113 -14.09 -12.96 -3.38
C PRO A 113 -14.57 -12.75 -4.83
N LEU A 114 -15.39 -13.67 -5.32
CA LEU A 114 -16.19 -13.39 -6.51
C LEU A 114 -17.32 -12.43 -6.12
N VAL A 115 -17.48 -11.34 -6.87
CA VAL A 115 -18.62 -10.43 -6.73
C VAL A 115 -19.39 -10.45 -8.03
N ILE A 116 -20.68 -10.80 -7.97
CA ILE A 116 -21.56 -10.88 -9.11
C ILE A 116 -22.49 -9.67 -9.08
N PRO A 117 -22.20 -8.60 -9.85
CA PRO A 117 -23.07 -7.43 -9.92
C PRO A 117 -24.26 -7.74 -10.84
N VAL A 118 -25.45 -7.40 -10.39
CA VAL A 118 -26.71 -7.59 -11.13
C VAL A 118 -27.43 -6.24 -11.20
N LEU A 119 -27.81 -5.84 -12.38
CA LEU A 119 -28.74 -4.71 -12.60
C LEU A 119 -30.14 -5.23 -12.76
N PHE A 120 -31.02 -4.80 -11.87
CA PHE A 120 -32.48 -4.98 -12.04
C PHE A 120 -33.08 -3.69 -12.56
N TYR A 121 -33.41 -3.69 -13.85
CA TYR A 121 -33.87 -2.48 -14.56
C TYR A 121 -35.38 -2.42 -14.67
N GLN A 122 -35.95 -1.29 -14.26
CA GLN A 122 -37.39 -0.98 -14.33
C GLN A 122 -37.60 0.45 -14.86
N GLY A 123 -36.94 0.81 -15.95
CA GLY A 123 -37.09 2.13 -16.55
C GLY A 123 -38.17 2.21 -17.64
N ARG A 124 -38.52 3.44 -18.03
CA ARG A 124 -39.50 3.69 -19.11
C ARG A 124 -38.96 3.34 -20.49
N ARG A 125 -37.65 3.35 -20.69
CA ARG A 125 -36.99 3.04 -21.95
C ARG A 125 -36.73 1.54 -22.04
N SER A 126 -37.35 0.87 -23.00
CA SER A 126 -37.21 -0.57 -23.18
C SER A 126 -36.78 -0.88 -24.62
N PRO A 127 -35.84 -1.79 -24.83
CA PRO A 127 -35.00 -2.46 -23.83
C PRO A 127 -34.02 -1.50 -23.13
N TYR A 128 -33.29 -1.98 -22.10
CA TYR A 128 -32.20 -1.21 -21.47
C TYR A 128 -31.19 -0.77 -22.54
N PRO A 129 -30.87 0.54 -22.64
CA PRO A 129 -30.24 1.08 -23.85
C PRO A 129 -28.70 1.06 -23.83
N TRP A 130 -28.07 0.71 -22.70
CA TRP A 130 -26.62 0.82 -22.56
C TRP A 130 -25.96 -0.56 -22.39
N SER A 131 -24.68 -0.65 -22.77
CA SER A 131 -23.90 -1.86 -22.57
C SER A 131 -23.71 -2.14 -21.07
N MET A 132 -23.79 -3.42 -20.70
CA MET A 132 -23.43 -3.91 -19.36
C MET A 132 -21.95 -4.26 -19.24
N SER A 133 -21.15 -4.07 -20.27
CA SER A 133 -19.69 -4.09 -20.19
C SER A 133 -19.16 -2.69 -19.86
N TRP A 134 -18.52 -2.53 -18.71
CA TRP A 134 -17.92 -1.25 -18.31
C TRP A 134 -16.78 -0.81 -19.26
N LEU A 135 -16.17 -1.75 -19.95
CA LEU A 135 -15.12 -1.48 -20.95
C LEU A 135 -15.65 -0.74 -22.19
N ASP A 136 -16.95 -0.85 -22.47
CA ASP A 136 -17.59 -0.11 -23.59
C ASP A 136 -17.80 1.38 -23.28
N ASN A 137 -17.55 1.81 -22.05
CA ASN A 137 -17.63 3.22 -21.66
C ASN A 137 -16.35 4.02 -21.97
N PHE A 138 -15.25 3.38 -22.35
CA PHE A 138 -14.03 4.07 -22.77
C PHE A 138 -14.18 4.68 -24.18
N ALA A 139 -13.40 5.72 -24.45
CA ALA A 139 -13.32 6.30 -25.80
C ALA A 139 -12.74 5.30 -26.81
N ASP A 140 -11.83 4.42 -26.35
CA ASP A 140 -11.27 3.30 -27.09
C ASP A 140 -11.51 2.00 -26.29
N PRO A 141 -12.65 1.33 -26.53
CA PRO A 141 -12.99 0.10 -25.84
C PRO A 141 -12.04 -1.07 -26.13
N GLU A 142 -11.43 -1.09 -27.31
CA GLU A 142 -10.52 -2.19 -27.69
C GLU A 142 -9.23 -2.13 -26.89
N THR A 143 -8.60 -0.98 -26.81
CA THR A 143 -7.42 -0.77 -25.93
C THR A 143 -7.77 -1.00 -24.47
N ALA A 144 -8.96 -0.58 -24.01
CA ALA A 144 -9.42 -0.85 -22.66
C ALA A 144 -9.56 -2.36 -22.37
N ARG A 145 -10.07 -3.16 -23.31
CA ARG A 145 -10.11 -4.62 -23.16
C ARG A 145 -8.72 -5.22 -23.05
N GLN A 146 -7.79 -4.80 -23.89
CA GLN A 146 -6.41 -5.29 -23.82
C GLN A 146 -5.76 -4.99 -22.46
N LEU A 147 -5.98 -3.76 -21.94
CA LEU A 147 -5.39 -3.31 -20.68
C LEU A 147 -6.00 -3.99 -19.44
N TYR A 148 -7.33 -4.13 -19.41
CA TYR A 148 -8.04 -4.53 -18.19
C TYR A 148 -8.49 -6.00 -18.15
N SER A 149 -8.32 -6.76 -19.25
CA SER A 149 -8.65 -8.20 -19.27
C SER A 149 -7.42 -9.11 -19.12
N GLY A 150 -6.23 -8.53 -19.02
CA GLY A 150 -4.97 -9.27 -18.90
C GLY A 150 -4.12 -8.81 -17.71
N ALA A 151 -2.86 -9.23 -17.72
CA ALA A 151 -1.88 -8.77 -16.76
C ALA A 151 -1.48 -7.32 -17.04
N PHE A 152 -1.33 -6.53 -16.00
CA PHE A 152 -0.79 -5.18 -16.11
C PHE A 152 0.70 -5.21 -16.50
N PRO A 153 1.18 -4.20 -17.25
CA PRO A 153 2.59 -4.08 -17.55
C PRO A 153 3.44 -4.02 -16.28
N LEU A 154 4.47 -4.85 -16.21
CA LEU A 154 5.44 -4.87 -15.13
C LEU A 154 6.79 -4.40 -15.66
N VAL A 155 7.39 -3.43 -14.98
CA VAL A 155 8.78 -3.04 -15.18
C VAL A 155 9.59 -3.57 -13.99
N ASP A 156 10.20 -4.72 -14.16
CA ASP A 156 11.07 -5.33 -13.14
C ASP A 156 12.54 -4.99 -13.42
N ILE A 157 13.03 -3.96 -12.74
CA ILE A 157 14.41 -3.50 -12.92
C ILE A 157 15.46 -4.50 -12.38
N THR A 158 15.05 -5.45 -11.56
CA THR A 158 15.99 -6.41 -10.94
C THR A 158 16.58 -7.38 -11.93
N VAL A 159 15.86 -7.66 -13.02
CA VAL A 159 16.27 -8.60 -14.07
C VAL A 159 16.82 -7.93 -15.33
N ILE A 160 16.72 -6.59 -15.44
CA ILE A 160 17.26 -5.86 -16.60
C ILE A 160 18.78 -5.83 -16.51
N PRO A 161 19.55 -6.27 -17.54
CA PRO A 161 21.01 -6.14 -17.56
C PRO A 161 21.45 -4.69 -17.39
N ASP A 162 22.56 -4.46 -16.67
CA ASP A 162 23.06 -3.09 -16.45
C ASP A 162 23.40 -2.36 -17.76
N ASP A 163 23.89 -3.07 -18.75
CA ASP A 163 24.24 -2.49 -20.04
C ASP A 163 22.98 -2.01 -20.81
N ASP A 164 21.85 -2.68 -20.61
CA ASP A 164 20.56 -2.21 -21.11
C ASP A 164 20.08 -0.98 -20.32
N ILE A 165 20.25 -0.99 -18.99
CA ILE A 165 19.94 0.14 -18.13
C ILE A 165 20.72 1.40 -18.55
N MET A 166 21.98 1.25 -18.98
CA MET A 166 22.80 2.36 -19.48
C MET A 166 22.17 3.07 -20.69
N GLN A 167 21.25 2.42 -21.41
CA GLN A 167 20.52 2.99 -22.55
C GLN A 167 19.21 3.69 -22.13
N HIS A 168 18.83 3.70 -20.84
CA HIS A 168 17.59 4.27 -20.35
C HIS A 168 17.57 5.81 -20.29
N ARG A 169 18.49 6.48 -20.98
CA ARG A 169 18.58 7.95 -21.07
C ARG A 169 18.58 8.60 -19.66
N SER A 170 17.72 9.59 -19.43
CA SER A 170 17.63 10.30 -18.15
C SER A 170 17.20 9.41 -16.95
N MET A 171 16.65 8.22 -17.21
CA MET A 171 16.29 7.25 -16.18
C MET A 171 17.43 6.30 -15.80
N ALA A 172 18.50 6.24 -16.61
CA ALA A 172 19.55 5.23 -16.46
C ALA A 172 20.22 5.26 -15.08
N ALA A 173 20.65 6.43 -14.61
CA ALA A 173 21.32 6.59 -13.31
C ALA A 173 20.39 6.20 -12.14
N LEU A 174 19.12 6.63 -12.15
CA LEU A 174 18.16 6.27 -11.13
C LEU A 174 17.92 4.76 -11.12
N THR A 175 17.65 4.16 -12.28
CA THR A 175 17.37 2.72 -12.41
C THR A 175 18.57 1.88 -11.95
N LEU A 176 19.79 2.28 -12.33
CA LEU A 176 21.02 1.61 -11.93
C LEU A 176 21.21 1.65 -10.41
N VAL A 177 21.06 2.83 -9.80
CA VAL A 177 21.17 2.98 -8.35
C VAL A 177 20.09 2.18 -7.64
N GLN A 178 18.82 2.27 -8.05
CA GLN A 178 17.72 1.53 -7.42
C GLN A 178 17.91 0.01 -7.50
N LYS A 179 18.44 -0.50 -8.61
CA LYS A 179 18.73 -1.92 -8.77
C LYS A 179 19.78 -2.40 -7.77
N HIS A 180 20.83 -1.61 -7.54
CA HIS A 180 22.00 -2.00 -6.77
C HIS A 180 22.04 -1.44 -5.33
N ILE A 181 21.14 -0.55 -4.93
CA ILE A 181 21.18 0.17 -3.64
C ILE A 181 21.24 -0.75 -2.41
N ARG A 182 20.72 -1.97 -2.52
CA ARG A 182 20.75 -2.98 -1.45
C ARG A 182 21.92 -3.95 -1.53
N GLN A 183 22.71 -3.88 -2.58
CA GLN A 183 23.94 -4.66 -2.75
C GLN A 183 25.07 -3.91 -2.09
N ARG A 184 25.98 -4.62 -1.42
CA ARG A 184 27.06 -4.04 -0.60
C ARG A 184 28.22 -3.44 -1.42
N ASP A 185 28.13 -3.35 -2.73
CA ASP A 185 29.26 -2.92 -3.56
C ASP A 185 28.86 -1.79 -4.52
N MET A 186 28.49 -0.65 -3.93
CA MET A 186 28.21 0.59 -4.67
C MET A 186 29.45 1.11 -5.42
N ALA A 187 30.67 0.72 -5.00
CA ALA A 187 31.91 1.15 -5.67
C ALA A 187 31.98 0.64 -7.12
N GLN A 188 31.39 -0.52 -7.42
CA GLN A 188 31.30 -1.05 -8.80
C GLN A 188 30.45 -0.19 -9.74
N LEU A 189 29.58 0.68 -9.18
CA LEU A 189 28.76 1.60 -9.96
C LEU A 189 29.50 2.87 -10.40
N LEU A 190 30.69 3.12 -9.86
CA LEU A 190 31.42 4.38 -10.08
C LEU A 190 31.64 4.67 -11.56
N ASP A 191 32.12 3.70 -12.33
CA ASP A 191 32.41 3.87 -13.75
C ASP A 191 31.13 4.11 -14.57
N LYS A 192 30.08 3.35 -14.32
CA LYS A 192 28.78 3.48 -14.99
C LYS A 192 28.11 4.80 -14.67
N LEU A 193 28.07 5.19 -13.40
CA LEU A 193 27.50 6.48 -12.99
C LEU A 193 28.32 7.67 -13.52
N THR A 194 29.64 7.56 -13.55
CA THR A 194 30.49 8.56 -14.18
C THR A 194 30.08 8.79 -15.65
N GLN A 195 29.96 7.71 -16.42
CA GLN A 195 29.54 7.78 -17.84
C GLN A 195 28.16 8.45 -17.97
N LEU A 196 27.18 8.05 -17.14
CA LEU A 196 25.82 8.59 -17.20
C LEU A 196 25.76 10.09 -16.83
N LEU A 197 26.52 10.52 -15.81
CA LEU A 197 26.57 11.93 -15.41
C LEU A 197 27.28 12.79 -16.44
N MET A 198 28.26 12.23 -17.16
CA MET A 198 28.95 12.94 -18.27
C MET A 198 28.05 13.18 -19.49
N LEU A 199 26.96 12.41 -19.66
CA LEU A 199 26.00 12.62 -20.74
C LEU A 199 25.11 13.85 -20.55
N GLU A 200 25.18 14.52 -19.40
CA GLU A 200 24.41 15.73 -19.05
C GLU A 200 22.87 15.59 -19.22
N GLN A 201 22.37 14.36 -19.11
CA GLN A 201 20.94 14.09 -19.25
C GLN A 201 20.16 14.32 -17.95
N MET A 202 20.85 14.71 -16.86
CA MET A 202 20.27 14.97 -15.55
C MET A 202 20.48 16.42 -15.13
N SER A 203 19.46 17.03 -14.57
CA SER A 203 19.57 18.34 -13.93
C SER A 203 20.29 18.25 -12.57
N GLY A 204 20.86 19.35 -12.08
CA GLY A 204 21.46 19.40 -10.75
C GLY A 204 20.49 18.99 -9.63
N GLN A 205 19.19 19.30 -9.78
CA GLN A 205 18.17 18.87 -8.84
C GLN A 205 17.99 17.34 -8.83
N GLN A 206 17.99 16.70 -9.99
CA GLN A 206 17.90 15.23 -10.09
C GLN A 206 19.13 14.56 -9.48
N ILE A 207 20.33 15.11 -9.69
CA ILE A 207 21.58 14.63 -9.07
C ILE A 207 21.48 14.76 -7.54
N THR A 208 21.00 15.90 -7.03
CA THR A 208 20.82 16.11 -5.59
C THR A 208 19.87 15.08 -4.99
N VAL A 209 18.73 14.84 -5.63
CA VAL A 209 17.75 13.84 -5.16
C VAL A 209 18.33 12.42 -5.19
N LEU A 210 19.07 12.07 -6.25
CA LEU A 210 19.72 10.75 -6.38
C LEU A 210 20.78 10.54 -5.29
N VAL A 211 21.62 11.55 -5.02
CA VAL A 211 22.62 11.50 -3.95
C VAL A 211 21.98 11.35 -2.58
N ASN A 212 20.93 12.13 -2.29
CA ASN A 212 20.19 12.00 -1.02
C ASN A 212 19.55 10.62 -0.86
N TYR A 213 19.04 10.05 -1.95
CA TYR A 213 18.50 8.69 -1.93
C TYR A 213 19.61 7.65 -1.61
N MET A 214 20.77 7.73 -2.26
CA MET A 214 21.92 6.87 -1.96
C MET A 214 22.37 7.00 -0.50
N ALA A 215 22.43 8.23 0.03
CA ALA A 215 22.83 8.50 1.42
C ALA A 215 21.84 7.94 2.46
N GLN A 216 20.54 7.86 2.12
CA GLN A 216 19.50 7.37 3.04
C GLN A 216 19.29 5.86 2.97
N ALA A 217 19.42 5.27 1.78
CA ALA A 217 19.06 3.89 1.51
C ALA A 217 20.27 2.96 1.32
N GLY A 218 21.45 3.52 1.01
CA GLY A 218 22.70 2.80 0.81
C GLY A 218 23.54 2.63 2.08
N ASP A 219 24.67 1.94 1.95
CA ASP A 219 25.71 1.90 2.99
C ASP A 219 26.45 3.25 3.03
N ALA A 220 26.72 3.73 4.24
CA ALA A 220 27.30 5.06 4.45
C ALA A 220 28.75 5.19 3.91
N GLU A 221 29.58 4.19 4.12
CA GLU A 221 30.99 4.20 3.72
C GLU A 221 31.12 4.06 2.21
N ASP A 222 30.37 3.12 1.64
CA ASP A 222 30.34 2.86 0.18
C ASP A 222 29.78 4.07 -0.57
N THR A 223 28.70 4.69 -0.08
CA THR A 223 28.12 5.88 -0.68
C THR A 223 29.08 7.07 -0.64
N ARG A 224 29.79 7.28 0.47
CA ARG A 224 30.80 8.33 0.59
C ARG A 224 31.92 8.16 -0.43
N THR A 225 32.50 6.96 -0.50
CA THR A 225 33.56 6.63 -1.43
C THR A 225 33.13 6.86 -2.88
N LEU A 226 31.91 6.44 -3.21
CA LEU A 226 31.31 6.66 -4.53
C LEU A 226 31.17 8.13 -4.86
N LEU A 227 30.65 8.96 -3.95
CA LEU A 227 30.42 10.39 -4.19
C LEU A 227 31.73 11.16 -4.41
N TYR A 228 32.77 10.91 -3.61
CA TYR A 228 34.08 11.50 -3.84
C TYR A 228 34.68 11.05 -5.17
N GLY A 229 34.56 9.78 -5.53
CA GLY A 229 35.00 9.27 -6.83
C GLY A 229 34.26 9.93 -8.00
N LEU A 230 32.95 10.13 -7.91
CA LEU A 230 32.15 10.85 -8.91
C LEU A 230 32.55 12.33 -9.00
N ALA A 231 32.74 13.01 -7.87
CA ALA A 231 33.13 14.44 -7.84
C ALA A 231 34.46 14.68 -8.55
N GLN A 232 35.40 13.74 -8.46
CA GLN A 232 36.71 13.83 -9.15
C GLN A 232 36.61 13.54 -10.65
N ARG A 233 35.67 12.68 -11.07
CA ARG A 233 35.58 12.18 -12.46
C ARG A 233 34.57 12.95 -13.32
N VAL A 234 33.66 13.72 -12.71
CA VAL A 234 32.60 14.49 -13.40
C VAL A 234 32.77 15.98 -13.10
N PRO A 235 33.70 16.69 -13.77
CA PRO A 235 34.03 18.08 -13.44
C PRO A 235 32.85 19.04 -13.49
N GLN A 236 31.91 18.85 -14.44
CA GLN A 236 30.72 19.70 -14.60
C GLN A 236 29.76 19.63 -13.39
N HIS A 237 29.80 18.56 -12.63
CA HIS A 237 29.00 18.35 -11.43
C HIS A 237 29.84 18.22 -10.15
N GLY A 238 31.18 18.32 -10.27
CA GLY A 238 32.12 18.05 -9.19
C GLY A 238 31.87 18.92 -7.96
N GLY A 239 31.62 20.22 -8.15
CA GLY A 239 31.29 21.15 -7.06
C GLY A 239 30.00 20.79 -6.32
N LEU A 240 28.95 20.44 -7.06
CA LEU A 240 27.67 20.01 -6.48
C LEU A 240 27.84 18.71 -5.69
N LEU A 241 28.48 17.70 -6.27
CA LEU A 241 28.69 16.39 -5.65
C LEU A 241 29.56 16.51 -4.39
N MET A 242 30.60 17.36 -4.40
CA MET A 242 31.44 17.60 -3.23
C MET A 242 30.66 18.27 -2.09
N THR A 243 29.88 19.33 -2.40
CA THR A 243 29.04 20.01 -1.42
C THR A 243 28.02 19.05 -0.79
N LEU A 244 27.40 18.18 -1.58
CA LEU A 244 26.45 17.18 -1.09
C LEU A 244 27.13 16.13 -0.19
N ALA A 245 28.32 15.66 -0.57
CA ALA A 245 29.10 14.73 0.24
C ALA A 245 29.52 15.34 1.60
N GLU A 246 29.97 16.60 1.60
CA GLU A 246 30.34 17.32 2.82
C GLU A 246 29.13 17.58 3.73
N THR A 247 28.00 18.03 3.16
CA THR A 247 26.76 18.26 3.91
C THR A 247 26.30 16.99 4.58
N TRP A 248 26.30 15.88 3.84
CA TRP A 248 25.88 14.58 4.37
C TRP A 248 26.81 14.06 5.46
N LEU A 249 28.14 14.27 5.30
CA LEU A 249 29.11 13.92 6.34
C LEU A 249 28.87 14.72 7.64
N ALA A 250 28.61 16.03 7.51
CA ALA A 250 28.31 16.91 8.65
C ALA A 250 27.05 16.46 9.39
N GLU A 251 25.96 16.16 8.66
CA GLU A 251 24.72 15.64 9.25
C GLU A 251 24.90 14.28 9.94
N GLY A 252 25.67 13.39 9.32
CA GLY A 252 25.99 12.07 9.90
C GLY A 252 26.77 12.19 11.20
N MET A 253 27.76 13.09 11.22
CA MET A 253 28.57 13.40 12.41
C MET A 253 27.71 13.99 13.53
N GLU A 254 26.84 14.96 13.22
CA GLU A 254 25.92 15.55 14.20
C GLU A 254 24.97 14.51 14.80
N LYS A 255 24.37 13.66 13.94
CA LYS A 255 23.51 12.55 14.40
C LYS A 255 24.26 11.54 15.28
N GLY A 256 25.51 11.23 14.91
CA GLY A 256 26.38 10.36 15.67
C GLY A 256 26.72 10.94 17.06
N ILE A 257 27.12 12.20 17.12
CA ILE A 257 27.38 12.91 18.38
C ILE A 257 26.14 12.94 19.26
N ARG A 258 24.96 13.28 18.69
CA ARG A 258 23.71 13.33 19.46
C ARG A 258 23.34 11.97 20.05
N LYS A 259 23.45 10.89 19.25
CA LYS A 259 23.22 9.51 19.74
C LYS A 259 24.24 9.12 20.82
N GLY A 260 25.53 9.41 20.60
CA GLY A 260 26.57 9.11 21.57
C GLY A 260 26.37 9.84 22.90
N VAL A 261 26.01 11.12 22.87
CA VAL A 261 25.68 11.91 24.06
C VAL A 261 24.46 11.33 24.78
N GLN A 262 23.39 10.99 24.09
CA GLN A 262 22.20 10.39 24.70
C GLN A 262 22.51 9.03 25.34
N GLN A 263 23.28 8.20 24.65
CA GLN A 263 23.69 6.91 25.17
C GLN A 263 24.62 7.08 26.37
N GLY A 264 25.62 7.97 26.30
CA GLY A 264 26.51 8.27 27.40
C GLY A 264 25.80 8.81 28.66
N ILE A 265 24.80 9.68 28.48
CA ILE A 265 23.94 10.15 29.57
C ILE A 265 23.15 8.98 30.19
N LYS A 266 22.58 8.10 29.37
CA LYS A 266 21.83 6.93 29.85
C LYS A 266 22.74 5.96 30.64
N GLU A 267 23.89 5.64 30.07
CA GLU A 267 24.88 4.77 30.69
C GLU A 267 25.45 5.40 31.97
N GLY A 268 25.80 6.69 31.94
CA GLY A 268 26.29 7.41 33.11
C GLY A 268 25.29 7.47 34.26
N LYS A 269 24.00 7.73 33.94
CA LYS A 269 22.91 7.68 34.93
C LYS A 269 22.78 6.27 35.51
N HIS A 270 22.82 5.25 34.67
CA HIS A 270 22.71 3.86 35.11
C HIS A 270 23.89 3.46 36.03
N GLN A 271 25.13 3.81 35.64
CA GLN A 271 26.32 3.57 36.50
C GLN A 271 26.23 4.31 37.83
N ALA A 272 25.77 5.57 37.84
CA ALA A 272 25.57 6.33 39.07
C ALA A 272 24.54 5.65 39.99
N LEU A 273 23.43 5.13 39.44
CA LEU A 273 22.43 4.38 40.22
C LEU A 273 23.02 3.08 40.80
N LEU A 274 23.87 2.37 40.06
CA LEU A 274 24.57 1.18 40.56
C LEU A 274 25.50 1.52 41.72
N GLN A 275 26.26 2.63 41.63
CA GLN A 275 27.12 3.10 42.74
C GLN A 275 26.31 3.48 43.98
N VAL A 276 25.18 4.17 43.80
CA VAL A 276 24.25 4.52 44.88
C VAL A 276 23.69 3.25 45.51
N ALA A 277 23.24 2.29 44.73
CA ALA A 277 22.70 1.01 45.20
C ALA A 277 23.75 0.23 46.01
N GLU A 278 25.03 0.20 45.58
CA GLU A 278 26.13 -0.41 46.33
C GLU A 278 26.38 0.30 47.67
N ALA A 279 26.37 1.64 47.69
CA ALA A 279 26.53 2.40 48.91
C ALA A 279 25.37 2.20 49.91
N MET A 280 24.12 2.10 49.41
CA MET A 280 22.94 1.80 50.21
C MET A 280 23.03 0.41 50.82
N ARG A 281 23.45 -0.58 50.08
CA ARG A 281 23.66 -1.95 50.57
C ARG A 281 24.75 -2.03 51.66
N LYS A 282 25.88 -1.32 51.47
CA LYS A 282 26.94 -1.23 52.52
C LYS A 282 26.45 -0.62 53.83
N ARG A 283 25.37 0.16 53.81
CA ARG A 283 24.70 0.75 54.96
C ARG A 283 23.58 -0.12 55.54
N GLY A 284 23.38 -1.33 55.01
CA GLY A 284 22.41 -2.28 55.51
C GLY A 284 20.98 -2.08 55.03
N ILE A 285 20.76 -1.31 53.99
CA ILE A 285 19.42 -1.14 53.37
C ILE A 285 19.11 -2.43 52.56
N ASP A 286 17.90 -2.93 52.71
CA ASP A 286 17.47 -4.15 52.03
C ASP A 286 17.31 -3.96 50.51
N ASP A 287 17.44 -5.07 49.78
CA ASP A 287 17.43 -5.03 48.32
C ASP A 287 16.08 -4.55 47.71
N GLU A 288 14.97 -4.75 48.43
CA GLU A 288 13.62 -4.33 48.00
C GLU A 288 13.51 -2.80 48.06
N ALA A 289 13.97 -2.17 49.15
CA ALA A 289 14.02 -0.72 49.29
C ALA A 289 14.99 -0.08 48.29
N ILE A 290 16.15 -0.75 48.02
CA ILE A 290 17.08 -0.25 47.00
C ILE A 290 16.46 -0.26 45.60
N MET A 291 15.71 -1.31 45.21
CA MET A 291 15.01 -1.38 43.95
C MET A 291 13.96 -0.26 43.82
N GLU A 292 13.20 -0.02 44.88
CA GLU A 292 12.17 1.04 44.89
C GLU A 292 12.81 2.43 44.74
N MET A 293 13.90 2.72 45.41
CA MET A 293 14.57 4.03 45.39
C MET A 293 15.37 4.29 44.10
N THR A 294 15.95 3.23 43.50
CA THR A 294 16.87 3.38 42.36
C THR A 294 16.22 3.01 41.02
N GLY A 295 15.13 2.23 41.04
CA GLY A 295 14.52 1.66 39.84
C GLY A 295 15.35 0.54 39.18
N LEU A 296 16.40 0.03 39.84
CA LEU A 296 17.21 -1.08 39.37
C LEU A 296 16.44 -2.40 39.52
N SER A 297 16.65 -3.31 38.59
CA SER A 297 16.08 -4.66 38.65
C SER A 297 16.84 -5.56 39.66
N ALA A 298 16.17 -6.63 40.11
CA ALA A 298 16.77 -7.62 40.99
C ALA A 298 18.06 -8.26 40.41
N ASP A 299 18.04 -8.50 39.08
CA ASP A 299 19.19 -9.07 38.37
C ASP A 299 20.39 -8.10 38.33
N GLU A 300 20.15 -6.80 38.20
CA GLU A 300 21.19 -5.78 38.23
C GLU A 300 21.80 -5.67 39.63
N LEU A 301 21.00 -5.76 40.69
CA LEU A 301 21.46 -5.77 42.05
C LEU A 301 22.23 -7.05 42.42
N GLN A 302 21.85 -8.22 41.87
CA GLN A 302 22.60 -9.46 42.06
C GLN A 302 24.00 -9.39 41.45
N ARG A 303 24.14 -8.76 40.27
CA ARG A 303 25.46 -8.57 39.62
C ARG A 303 26.42 -7.70 40.39
N LEU A 304 25.94 -6.86 41.30
CA LEU A 304 26.77 -6.09 42.24
C LEU A 304 27.31 -6.91 43.39
N ARG A 305 26.98 -8.22 43.50
CA ARG A 305 27.50 -9.12 44.57
C ARG A 305 28.84 -9.75 44.24
N HIS A 306 29.32 -9.58 43.01
CA HIS A 306 30.62 -10.11 42.55
C HIS A 306 31.53 -8.96 42.13
#